data_a833ecf5f978f29f41b4b969330f799d
#
_entry.id   a833ecf5f978f29f41b4b969330f799d
#
_cell.length_a   1.000
_cell.length_b   1.000
_cell.length_c   1.000
_cell.angle_alpha   90.00
_cell.angle_beta   90.00
_cell.angle_gamma   90.00
#
_symmetry.space_group_name_H-M   'P 1'
#
loop_
_entity.id
_entity.type
_entity.pdbx_description
1 polymer ?
#
loop_
_entity_poly.entity_id
_entity_poly.type
_entity_poly.pdbx_seq_one_letter_code
_entity_poly.pdbx_strand_id
1 'polypeptide(L)'
;MTAVIHATHPDEMATLTTDGLRGRFVLTDLFVAGDVNWVLSHHDRILIGGAMPAGGSLELVAPSELSAPYLCSRREIGIVCLDGSGTVVADDEVVLKLAAEDIAYISQGTRSVALTGDAVFYLVCVPAHRPNPTVVGRREDAEVVVVGEAERASARTIRKYIHEDGIASCELAMGITTLEPGSVWNTMPCHLHDRRTEVYLYFDLPAEDRVVHLCGQPDASRSLILADRQAVISPPWSIHTGAGTATYKFVWATGGENLVYNDMNPVATESLR
;
A
#
# COMPACT_ATOMS: atom_id res chain seq x y z
N MET A 1 8.34 18.12 -6.18
CA MET A 1 8.75 17.34 -7.38
C MET A 1 8.50 15.89 -7.03
N THR A 2 7.74 15.15 -7.84
CA THR A 2 7.42 13.74 -7.59
C THR A 2 8.67 12.90 -7.78
N ALA A 3 8.99 12.04 -6.83
CA ALA A 3 10.07 11.07 -7.02
C ALA A 3 9.63 9.99 -8.01
N VAL A 4 10.53 9.57 -8.90
CA VAL A 4 10.27 8.50 -9.88
C VAL A 4 11.20 7.33 -9.61
N ILE A 5 10.62 6.15 -9.41
CA ILE A 5 11.35 4.89 -9.27
C ILE A 5 11.15 4.06 -10.54
N HIS A 6 12.23 3.86 -11.29
CA HIS A 6 12.21 3.02 -12.48
C HIS A 6 12.12 1.54 -12.10
N ALA A 7 11.49 0.75 -12.98
CA ALA A 7 11.41 -0.69 -12.79
C ALA A 7 12.82 -1.32 -12.72
N THR A 8 13.00 -2.18 -11.73
CA THR A 8 14.26 -2.87 -11.48
C THR A 8 14.17 -4.29 -12.03
N HIS A 9 15.17 -4.70 -12.82
CA HIS A 9 15.27 -6.08 -13.28
C HIS A 9 15.72 -7.00 -12.12
N PRO A 10 15.17 -8.23 -11.99
CA PRO A 10 15.54 -9.14 -10.90
C PRO A 10 17.05 -9.41 -10.81
N ASP A 11 17.75 -9.52 -11.93
CA ASP A 11 19.21 -9.77 -11.97
C ASP A 11 20.03 -8.63 -11.36
N GLU A 12 19.48 -7.40 -11.27
CA GLU A 12 20.17 -6.28 -10.62
C GLU A 12 20.25 -6.45 -9.11
N MET A 13 19.31 -7.19 -8.50
CA MET A 13 19.21 -7.35 -7.04
C MET A 13 20.52 -7.87 -6.41
N ALA A 14 21.20 -8.79 -7.07
CA ALA A 14 22.42 -9.41 -6.56
C ALA A 14 23.58 -8.40 -6.40
N THR A 15 23.57 -7.31 -7.17
CA THR A 15 24.66 -6.33 -7.21
C THR A 15 24.35 -5.04 -6.43
N LEU A 16 23.10 -4.84 -6.02
CA LEU A 16 22.70 -3.65 -5.28
C LEU A 16 23.28 -3.66 -3.85
N THR A 17 23.86 -2.54 -3.46
CA THR A 17 24.19 -2.26 -2.06
C THR A 17 22.92 -2.06 -1.23
N THR A 18 23.03 -1.99 0.08
CA THR A 18 21.89 -1.67 0.96
C THR A 18 21.23 -0.35 0.57
N ASP A 19 21.99 0.69 0.31
CA ASP A 19 21.46 2.00 -0.11
C ASP A 19 20.82 1.91 -1.51
N GLY A 20 21.41 1.14 -2.42
CA GLY A 20 20.83 0.88 -3.73
C GLY A 20 19.48 0.17 -3.66
N LEU A 21 19.34 -0.85 -2.79
CA LEU A 21 18.08 -1.54 -2.52
C LEU A 21 17.04 -0.58 -1.92
N ARG A 22 17.42 0.16 -0.88
CA ARG A 22 16.53 1.12 -0.24
C ARG A 22 16.05 2.19 -1.22
N GLY A 23 16.95 2.75 -2.04
CA GLY A 23 16.59 3.77 -3.03
C GLY A 23 15.66 3.29 -4.15
N ARG A 24 15.54 1.96 -4.36
CA ARG A 24 14.66 1.39 -5.39
C ARG A 24 13.35 0.84 -4.85
N PHE A 25 13.30 0.46 -3.58
CA PHE A 25 12.14 -0.26 -3.06
C PHE A 25 11.53 0.35 -1.80
N VAL A 26 12.25 1.21 -1.05
CA VAL A 26 11.75 1.78 0.21
C VAL A 26 11.37 3.24 0.06
N LEU A 27 10.19 3.59 0.56
CA LEU A 27 9.66 4.96 0.60
C LEU A 27 9.65 5.42 2.07
N THR A 28 10.46 6.44 2.38
CA THR A 28 10.70 6.89 3.77
C THR A 28 9.98 8.18 4.12
N ASP A 29 9.76 9.06 3.16
CA ASP A 29 9.36 10.45 3.40
C ASP A 29 7.98 10.78 2.80
N LEU A 30 7.02 9.86 2.97
CA LEU A 30 5.67 10.05 2.43
C LEU A 30 4.86 11.07 3.23
N PHE A 31 5.04 11.15 4.56
CA PHE A 31 4.16 11.90 5.46
C PHE A 31 4.83 13.17 5.95
N VAL A 32 4.43 14.31 5.38
CA VAL A 32 4.88 15.64 5.77
C VAL A 32 3.65 16.51 6.09
N ALA A 33 3.66 17.15 7.25
CA ALA A 33 2.55 18.01 7.68
C ALA A 33 2.28 19.17 6.71
N GLY A 34 1.05 19.33 6.29
CA GLY A 34 0.61 20.37 5.36
C GLY A 34 0.92 20.06 3.89
N ASP A 35 1.33 18.84 3.54
CA ASP A 35 1.74 18.51 2.17
C ASP A 35 1.19 17.16 1.70
N VAL A 36 1.26 16.96 0.38
CA VAL A 36 1.01 15.68 -0.31
C VAL A 36 2.27 15.26 -1.04
N ASN A 37 2.91 14.19 -0.58
CA ASN A 37 4.09 13.65 -1.23
C ASN A 37 3.73 12.44 -2.09
N TRP A 38 4.23 12.42 -3.33
CA TRP A 38 4.01 11.36 -4.29
C TRP A 38 5.31 10.70 -4.74
N VAL A 39 5.25 9.39 -4.94
CA VAL A 39 6.28 8.59 -5.60
C VAL A 39 5.63 7.79 -6.73
N LEU A 40 6.10 7.97 -7.95
CA LEU A 40 5.67 7.19 -9.12
C LEU A 40 6.60 6.00 -9.30
N SER A 41 6.07 4.80 -9.16
CA SER A 41 6.78 3.56 -9.52
C SER A 41 6.45 3.16 -10.96
N HIS A 42 7.47 2.78 -11.72
CA HIS A 42 7.30 2.19 -13.04
C HIS A 42 6.94 0.70 -13.00
N HIS A 43 6.99 0.05 -11.83
CA HIS A 43 6.36 -1.24 -11.62
C HIS A 43 4.84 -1.02 -11.62
N ASP A 44 4.14 -1.57 -12.59
CA ASP A 44 2.70 -1.41 -12.84
C ASP A 44 2.16 0.04 -12.76
N ARG A 45 3.06 1.02 -12.89
CA ARG A 45 2.76 2.45 -12.86
C ARG A 45 1.94 2.88 -11.63
N ILE A 46 2.21 2.28 -10.48
CA ILE A 46 1.59 2.63 -9.21
C ILE A 46 2.13 3.99 -8.74
N LEU A 47 1.22 4.89 -8.36
CA LEU A 47 1.55 6.14 -7.69
C LEU A 47 1.21 5.97 -6.20
N ILE A 48 2.21 6.15 -5.36
CA ILE A 48 2.10 5.95 -3.90
C ILE A 48 2.26 7.31 -3.24
N GLY A 49 1.42 7.62 -2.27
CA GLY A 49 1.50 8.92 -1.60
C GLY A 49 1.15 8.89 -0.13
N GLY A 50 1.53 9.98 0.53
CA GLY A 50 1.11 10.31 1.88
C GLY A 50 0.62 11.76 1.94
N ALA A 51 -0.39 12.01 2.76
CA ALA A 51 -0.94 13.34 2.96
C ALA A 51 -1.29 13.57 4.43
N MET A 52 -0.93 14.75 4.95
CA MET A 52 -1.26 15.19 6.31
C MET A 52 -1.80 16.62 6.26
N PRO A 53 -3.11 16.84 6.27
CA PRO A 53 -3.70 18.18 6.14
C PRO A 53 -3.29 19.16 7.24
N ALA A 54 -3.01 18.69 8.46
CA ALA A 54 -2.55 19.50 9.59
C ALA A 54 -3.47 20.74 9.87
N GLY A 55 -4.78 20.51 9.83
CA GLY A 55 -5.80 21.56 10.02
C GLY A 55 -6.13 22.38 8.79
N GLY A 56 -5.47 22.13 7.65
CA GLY A 56 -5.76 22.76 6.36
C GLY A 56 -6.60 21.88 5.44
N SER A 57 -6.59 22.23 4.15
CA SER A 57 -7.12 21.43 3.05
C SER A 57 -6.01 21.15 2.05
N LEU A 58 -5.86 19.89 1.65
CA LEU A 58 -4.90 19.46 0.64
C LEU A 58 -5.64 18.95 -0.59
N GLU A 59 -5.37 19.53 -1.74
CA GLU A 59 -5.88 19.05 -3.01
C GLU A 59 -4.93 18.02 -3.62
N LEU A 60 -5.45 16.89 -4.11
CA LEU A 60 -4.69 15.86 -4.79
C LEU A 60 -4.46 16.25 -6.25
N VAL A 61 -3.40 16.97 -6.51
CA VAL A 61 -3.01 17.41 -7.86
C VAL A 61 -2.29 16.28 -8.59
N ALA A 62 -2.58 16.13 -9.90
CA ALA A 62 -1.85 15.18 -10.74
C ALA A 62 -0.38 15.59 -10.87
N PRO A 63 0.58 14.72 -10.49
CA PRO A 63 1.98 14.93 -10.81
C PRO A 63 2.21 15.12 -12.31
N SER A 64 3.16 16.00 -12.67
CA SER A 64 3.51 16.28 -14.08
C SER A 64 3.95 15.04 -14.85
N GLU A 65 4.56 14.08 -14.16
CA GLU A 65 5.03 12.79 -14.65
C GLU A 65 3.91 11.91 -15.21
N LEU A 66 2.66 12.14 -14.78
CA LEU A 66 1.49 11.42 -15.30
C LEU A 66 0.99 11.96 -16.64
N SER A 67 1.40 13.18 -17.03
CA SER A 67 0.89 13.87 -18.24
C SER A 67 -0.63 13.80 -18.34
N ALA A 68 -1.31 14.09 -17.22
CA ALA A 68 -2.76 13.97 -17.08
C ALA A 68 -3.39 15.31 -16.68
N PRO A 69 -4.59 15.66 -17.17
CA PRO A 69 -5.24 16.94 -16.84
C PRO A 69 -5.70 17.01 -15.37
N TYR A 70 -5.99 15.89 -14.75
CA TYR A 70 -6.31 15.72 -13.34
C TYR A 70 -6.00 14.28 -12.91
N LEU A 71 -5.85 14.05 -11.61
CA LEU A 71 -5.28 12.82 -11.07
C LEU A 71 -6.05 11.56 -11.49
N CYS A 72 -7.38 11.57 -11.35
CA CYS A 72 -8.22 10.41 -11.68
C CYS A 72 -8.71 10.39 -13.14
N SER A 73 -8.12 11.15 -14.08
CA SER A 73 -8.55 11.14 -15.48
C SER A 73 -8.47 9.75 -16.12
N ARG A 74 -7.51 8.94 -15.71
CA ARG A 74 -7.27 7.56 -16.18
C ARG A 74 -6.78 6.66 -15.03
N ARG A 75 -7.15 7.02 -13.79
CA ARG A 75 -6.70 6.34 -12.58
C ARG A 75 -7.80 6.28 -11.55
N GLU A 76 -7.67 5.34 -10.65
CA GLU A 76 -8.46 5.18 -9.43
C GLU A 76 -7.55 5.27 -8.21
N ILE A 77 -8.09 5.63 -7.05
CA ILE A 77 -7.31 5.81 -5.82
C ILE A 77 -7.99 5.12 -4.65
N GLY A 78 -7.20 4.36 -3.88
CA GLY A 78 -7.52 3.98 -2.51
C GLY A 78 -6.85 4.96 -1.52
N ILE A 79 -7.62 5.47 -0.59
CA ILE A 79 -7.18 6.42 0.45
C ILE A 79 -7.45 5.80 1.81
N VAL A 80 -6.40 5.42 2.53
CA VAL A 80 -6.50 4.88 3.89
C VAL A 80 -6.31 6.00 4.90
N CYS A 81 -7.21 6.14 5.86
CA CYS A 81 -6.96 6.92 7.07
C CYS A 81 -6.17 6.06 8.04
N LEU A 82 -4.87 6.31 8.19
CA LEU A 82 -4.00 5.53 9.08
C LEU A 82 -4.20 5.89 10.55
N ASP A 83 -4.46 7.17 10.82
CA ASP A 83 -4.54 7.73 12.17
C ASP A 83 -5.41 8.98 12.16
N GLY A 84 -6.08 9.27 13.31
CA GLY A 84 -6.97 10.40 13.46
C GLY A 84 -8.31 10.24 12.75
N SER A 85 -8.83 11.34 12.25
CA SER A 85 -10.05 11.36 11.44
C SER A 85 -10.02 12.51 10.44
N GLY A 86 -10.61 12.29 9.28
CA GLY A 86 -10.64 13.32 8.25
C GLY A 86 -11.75 13.13 7.24
N THR A 87 -11.77 14.01 6.26
CA THR A 87 -12.79 14.03 5.22
C THR A 87 -12.11 14.06 3.85
N VAL A 88 -12.58 13.22 2.96
CA VAL A 88 -12.26 13.24 1.53
C VAL A 88 -13.45 13.83 0.80
N VAL A 89 -13.23 14.88 0.01
CA VAL A 89 -14.27 15.50 -0.82
C VAL A 89 -13.92 15.26 -2.28
N ALA A 90 -14.82 14.64 -3.04
CA ALA A 90 -14.65 14.37 -4.46
C ALA A 90 -15.65 15.20 -5.27
N ASP A 91 -15.14 15.93 -6.27
CA ASP A 91 -15.90 16.81 -7.18
C ASP A 91 -16.77 17.86 -6.47
N ASP A 92 -16.38 18.29 -5.27
CA ASP A 92 -17.11 19.20 -4.39
C ASP A 92 -18.52 18.72 -3.95
N GLU A 93 -18.89 17.50 -4.29
CA GLU A 93 -20.23 16.92 -4.07
C GLU A 93 -20.22 15.73 -3.13
N VAL A 94 -19.28 14.80 -3.34
CA VAL A 94 -19.21 13.55 -2.58
C VAL A 94 -18.33 13.73 -1.36
N VAL A 95 -18.93 13.74 -0.18
CA VAL A 95 -18.26 13.94 1.10
C VAL A 95 -18.10 12.60 1.83
N LEU A 96 -16.88 12.11 1.95
CA LEU A 96 -16.53 10.85 2.59
C LEU A 96 -15.80 11.14 3.91
N LYS A 97 -16.43 10.86 5.05
CA LYS A 97 -15.79 10.99 6.37
C LYS A 97 -15.11 9.67 6.73
N LEU A 98 -13.84 9.73 7.12
CA LEU A 98 -13.03 8.57 7.50
C LEU A 98 -12.57 8.68 8.95
N ALA A 99 -12.70 7.59 9.68
CA ALA A 99 -12.00 7.31 10.93
C ALA A 99 -10.74 6.48 10.64
N ALA A 100 -9.92 6.26 11.66
CA ALA A 100 -8.73 5.41 11.54
C ALA A 100 -9.08 4.00 11.03
N GLU A 101 -8.33 3.53 10.07
CA GLU A 101 -8.49 2.27 9.34
C GLU A 101 -9.70 2.21 8.37
N ASP A 102 -10.45 3.29 8.18
CA ASP A 102 -11.39 3.39 7.06
C ASP A 102 -10.64 3.63 5.74
N ILE A 103 -11.23 3.20 4.62
CA ILE A 103 -10.69 3.40 3.28
C ILE A 103 -11.73 4.12 2.41
N ALA A 104 -11.32 5.18 1.71
CA ALA A 104 -12.10 5.73 0.61
C ALA A 104 -11.58 5.17 -0.73
N TYR A 105 -12.50 4.74 -1.59
CA TYR A 105 -12.22 4.47 -3.00
C TYR A 105 -12.73 5.63 -3.84
N ILE A 106 -11.84 6.20 -4.67
CA ILE A 106 -12.14 7.30 -5.60
C ILE A 106 -12.07 6.77 -7.03
N SER A 107 -13.17 6.95 -7.74
CA SER A 107 -13.36 6.46 -9.10
C SER A 107 -12.51 7.17 -10.15
N GLN A 108 -12.19 6.45 -11.20
CA GLN A 108 -11.73 7.05 -12.45
C GLN A 108 -12.81 8.05 -12.96
N GLY A 109 -12.34 9.21 -13.43
CA GLY A 109 -13.20 10.30 -13.91
C GLY A 109 -13.40 11.43 -12.90
N THR A 110 -13.19 11.21 -11.59
CA THR A 110 -13.25 12.25 -10.55
C THR A 110 -12.24 13.36 -10.86
N ARG A 111 -12.70 14.61 -10.94
CA ARG A 111 -11.89 15.75 -11.38
C ARG A 111 -11.07 16.39 -10.27
N SER A 112 -11.67 16.48 -9.08
CA SER A 112 -11.04 17.05 -7.89
C SER A 112 -11.17 16.12 -6.70
N VAL A 113 -10.12 16.06 -5.86
CA VAL A 113 -10.12 15.34 -4.60
C VAL A 113 -9.41 16.19 -3.57
N ALA A 114 -10.10 16.56 -2.50
CA ALA A 114 -9.56 17.35 -1.40
C ALA A 114 -9.59 16.54 -0.09
N LEU A 115 -8.54 16.68 0.71
CA LEU A 115 -8.38 16.03 2.01
C LEU A 115 -8.34 17.08 3.12
N THR A 116 -9.11 16.86 4.19
CA THR A 116 -9.14 17.75 5.35
C THR A 116 -9.17 16.96 6.65
N GLY A 117 -8.93 17.63 7.76
CA GLY A 117 -9.02 17.06 9.11
C GLY A 117 -7.67 16.85 9.77
N ASP A 118 -7.71 16.26 10.96
CA ASP A 118 -6.52 15.85 11.72
C ASP A 118 -6.30 14.35 11.50
N ALA A 119 -5.78 14.04 10.33
CA ALA A 119 -5.62 12.66 9.86
C ALA A 119 -4.29 12.48 9.12
N VAL A 120 -3.81 11.24 9.12
CA VAL A 120 -2.71 10.76 8.29
C VAL A 120 -3.30 9.86 7.20
N PHE A 121 -3.21 10.30 5.94
CA PHE A 121 -3.73 9.56 4.81
C PHE A 121 -2.63 8.89 4.01
N TYR A 122 -2.77 7.59 3.76
CA TYR A 122 -1.97 6.84 2.81
C TYR A 122 -2.74 6.66 1.50
N LEU A 123 -2.07 6.88 0.38
CA LEU A 123 -2.69 6.99 -0.94
C LEU A 123 -2.05 5.99 -1.89
N VAL A 124 -2.86 5.16 -2.55
CA VAL A 124 -2.38 4.30 -3.64
C VAL A 124 -3.26 4.50 -4.86
N CYS A 125 -2.64 4.92 -5.97
CA CYS A 125 -3.33 5.28 -7.20
C CYS A 125 -2.79 4.43 -8.35
N VAL A 126 -3.67 3.71 -9.04
CA VAL A 126 -3.33 2.81 -10.14
C VAL A 126 -4.07 3.20 -11.42
N PRO A 127 -3.65 2.74 -12.61
CA PRO A 127 -4.41 2.93 -13.84
C PRO A 127 -5.83 2.38 -13.70
N ALA A 128 -6.78 3.01 -14.40
CA ALA A 128 -8.16 2.57 -14.46
C ALA A 128 -8.75 2.85 -15.84
N HIS A 129 -9.66 1.99 -16.30
CA HIS A 129 -10.22 2.02 -17.64
C HIS A 129 -11.74 2.20 -17.66
N ARG A 130 -12.38 2.23 -16.50
CA ARG A 130 -13.81 2.48 -16.33
C ARG A 130 -14.11 3.13 -14.98
N PRO A 131 -15.18 3.91 -14.84
CA PRO A 131 -15.65 4.38 -13.55
C PRO A 131 -16.31 3.24 -12.74
N ASN A 132 -16.14 3.30 -11.43
CA ASN A 132 -16.86 2.51 -10.44
C ASN A 132 -17.42 3.49 -9.38
N PRO A 133 -18.36 3.12 -8.50
CA PRO A 133 -18.86 4.02 -7.47
C PRO A 133 -17.76 4.51 -6.52
N THR A 134 -17.68 5.83 -6.29
CA THR A 134 -16.85 6.41 -5.23
C THR A 134 -17.52 6.18 -3.89
N VAL A 135 -16.86 5.45 -2.98
CA VAL A 135 -17.47 4.96 -1.72
C VAL A 135 -16.45 4.92 -0.57
N VAL A 136 -16.98 4.78 0.67
CA VAL A 136 -16.18 4.47 1.87
C VAL A 136 -16.34 3.00 2.22
N GLY A 137 -15.22 2.31 2.44
CA GLY A 137 -15.15 1.04 3.15
C GLY A 137 -14.89 1.31 4.63
N ARG A 138 -15.85 0.97 5.46
CA ARG A 138 -15.71 1.07 6.92
C ARG A 138 -14.90 -0.10 7.45
N ARG A 139 -14.15 0.16 8.53
CA ARG A 139 -13.40 -0.89 9.21
C ARG A 139 -14.27 -2.04 9.69
N GLU A 140 -15.45 -1.74 10.20
CA GLU A 140 -16.44 -2.72 10.68
C GLU A 140 -17.12 -3.51 9.56
N ASP A 141 -17.20 -2.96 8.32
CA ASP A 141 -17.86 -3.58 7.18
C ASP A 141 -16.90 -4.37 6.29
N ALA A 142 -15.58 -4.27 6.52
CA ALA A 142 -14.58 -4.97 5.74
C ALA A 142 -14.70 -6.50 5.90
N GLU A 143 -14.45 -7.24 4.83
CA GLU A 143 -14.34 -8.70 4.92
C GLU A 143 -13.17 -9.08 5.81
N VAL A 144 -13.42 -9.90 6.83
CA VAL A 144 -12.42 -10.31 7.83
C VAL A 144 -11.99 -11.76 7.62
N VAL A 145 -10.68 -11.96 7.48
CA VAL A 145 -10.08 -13.29 7.43
C VAL A 145 -9.03 -13.41 8.54
N VAL A 146 -9.17 -14.41 9.42
CA VAL A 146 -8.19 -14.71 10.46
C VAL A 146 -7.29 -15.84 9.98
N VAL A 147 -5.99 -15.63 10.01
CA VAL A 147 -5.00 -16.59 9.49
C VAL A 147 -3.77 -16.67 10.40
N GLY A 148 -2.99 -17.74 10.22
CA GLY A 148 -1.77 -17.99 10.98
C GLY A 148 -2.06 -18.56 12.37
N GLU A 149 -1.02 -18.81 13.13
CA GLU A 149 -1.04 -19.51 14.42
C GLU A 149 -0.14 -18.76 15.42
N ALA A 150 -0.57 -18.69 16.68
CA ALA A 150 0.21 -18.06 17.75
C ALA A 150 1.53 -18.80 18.00
N GLU A 151 1.52 -20.13 17.94
CA GLU A 151 2.70 -21.00 18.09
C GLU A 151 3.78 -20.75 17.03
N ARG A 152 3.37 -20.19 15.88
CA ARG A 152 4.27 -19.79 14.78
C ARG A 152 4.55 -18.29 14.78
N ALA A 153 4.09 -17.57 15.80
CA ALA A 153 4.18 -16.10 15.87
C ALA A 153 3.64 -15.40 14.60
N SER A 154 2.57 -15.92 14.00
CA SER A 154 2.03 -15.50 12.70
C SER A 154 0.53 -15.22 12.71
N ALA A 155 -0.13 -15.33 13.87
CA ALA A 155 -1.56 -15.05 14.00
C ALA A 155 -1.87 -13.60 13.63
N ARG A 156 -2.81 -13.39 12.70
CA ARG A 156 -3.16 -12.07 12.19
C ARG A 156 -4.56 -12.01 11.63
N THR A 157 -5.11 -10.82 11.65
CA THR A 157 -6.41 -10.50 11.07
C THR A 157 -6.21 -9.67 9.80
N ILE A 158 -6.75 -10.15 8.68
CA ILE A 158 -6.76 -9.46 7.39
C ILE A 158 -8.13 -8.84 7.19
N ARG A 159 -8.19 -7.52 6.94
CA ARG A 159 -9.40 -6.81 6.51
C ARG A 159 -9.24 -6.44 5.06
N LYS A 160 -10.11 -7.02 4.21
CA LYS A 160 -10.14 -6.74 2.77
C LYS A 160 -11.24 -5.72 2.49
N TYR A 161 -10.90 -4.65 1.80
CA TYR A 161 -11.85 -3.57 1.47
C TYR A 161 -12.12 -3.50 -0.02
N ILE A 162 -11.05 -3.31 -0.81
CA ILE A 162 -11.10 -3.22 -2.27
C ILE A 162 -10.58 -4.54 -2.82
N HIS A 163 -11.46 -5.35 -3.40
CA HIS A 163 -11.15 -6.65 -3.98
C HIS A 163 -12.33 -7.13 -4.83
N GLU A 164 -12.22 -8.30 -5.48
CA GLU A 164 -13.22 -8.83 -6.42
C GLU A 164 -14.64 -8.94 -5.86
N ASP A 165 -14.79 -9.28 -4.56
CA ASP A 165 -16.08 -9.44 -3.88
C ASP A 165 -16.42 -8.26 -2.94
N GLY A 166 -15.61 -7.23 -2.90
CA GLY A 166 -15.75 -6.05 -2.03
C GLY A 166 -16.07 -4.78 -2.81
N ILE A 167 -15.38 -3.68 -2.46
CA ILE A 167 -15.50 -2.42 -3.22
C ILE A 167 -14.94 -2.65 -4.63
N ALA A 168 -15.78 -2.40 -5.63
CA ALA A 168 -15.43 -2.58 -7.03
C ALA A 168 -14.36 -1.58 -7.49
N SER A 169 -13.36 -2.06 -8.21
CA SER A 169 -12.25 -1.29 -8.79
C SER A 169 -11.92 -1.80 -10.19
N CYS A 170 -10.90 -1.23 -10.83
CA CYS A 170 -10.35 -1.75 -12.09
C CYS A 170 -9.16 -2.68 -11.87
N GLU A 171 -8.16 -2.19 -11.15
CA GLU A 171 -6.89 -2.90 -10.92
C GLU A 171 -6.45 -2.84 -9.45
N LEU A 172 -7.01 -1.93 -8.65
CA LEU A 172 -6.63 -1.75 -7.26
C LEU A 172 -7.27 -2.84 -6.39
N ALA A 173 -6.45 -3.62 -5.68
CA ALA A 173 -6.91 -4.33 -4.50
C ALA A 173 -6.19 -3.78 -3.26
N MET A 174 -6.89 -3.62 -2.13
CA MET A 174 -6.34 -2.99 -0.93
C MET A 174 -7.00 -3.49 0.34
N GLY A 175 -6.18 -3.67 1.37
CA GLY A 175 -6.63 -4.02 2.70
C GLY A 175 -5.60 -3.71 3.78
N ILE A 176 -5.98 -4.05 5.01
CA ILE A 176 -5.17 -3.84 6.21
C ILE A 176 -5.01 -5.17 6.92
N THR A 177 -3.78 -5.51 7.27
CA THR A 177 -3.46 -6.66 8.11
C THR A 177 -2.97 -6.18 9.47
N THR A 178 -3.57 -6.73 10.53
CA THR A 178 -3.18 -6.49 11.91
C THR A 178 -2.61 -7.77 12.48
N LEU A 179 -1.38 -7.75 12.99
CA LEU A 179 -0.79 -8.88 13.69
C LEU A 179 -1.37 -8.95 15.11
N GLU A 180 -1.67 -10.18 15.55
CA GLU A 180 -2.15 -10.40 16.92
C GLU A 180 -1.01 -10.27 17.95
N PRO A 181 -1.29 -9.90 19.19
CA PRO A 181 -0.27 -9.79 20.24
C PRO A 181 0.63 -11.04 20.34
N GLY A 182 1.95 -10.82 20.31
CA GLY A 182 2.95 -11.89 20.28
C GLY A 182 3.29 -12.44 18.91
N SER A 183 2.56 -12.04 17.87
CA SER A 183 2.86 -12.38 16.48
C SER A 183 3.71 -11.28 15.83
N VAL A 184 4.70 -11.69 15.05
CA VAL A 184 5.66 -10.81 14.38
C VAL A 184 5.79 -11.10 12.89
N TRP A 185 5.44 -12.31 12.43
CA TRP A 185 5.51 -12.70 11.02
C TRP A 185 4.23 -12.34 10.27
N ASN A 186 4.38 -11.62 9.17
CA ASN A 186 3.34 -11.49 8.17
C ASN A 186 3.67 -12.37 6.94
N THR A 187 2.62 -12.79 6.20
CA THR A 187 2.75 -13.43 4.88
C THR A 187 3.79 -14.57 4.83
N MET A 188 3.87 -15.37 5.91
CA MET A 188 4.72 -16.55 5.96
C MET A 188 3.82 -17.80 6.07
N PRO A 189 3.94 -18.80 5.18
CA PRO A 189 4.81 -18.85 4.00
C PRO A 189 4.58 -17.71 3.02
N CYS A 190 5.67 -17.25 2.37
CA CYS A 190 5.58 -16.16 1.42
C CYS A 190 5.10 -16.63 0.03
N HIS A 191 4.82 -15.69 -0.84
CA HIS A 191 4.37 -15.92 -2.21
C HIS A 191 4.90 -14.84 -3.17
N LEU A 192 4.65 -15.03 -4.44
CA LEU A 192 4.84 -14.09 -5.54
C LEU A 192 3.49 -13.76 -6.16
N HIS A 193 3.46 -12.65 -6.90
CA HIS A 193 2.37 -12.30 -7.79
C HIS A 193 2.92 -12.02 -9.19
N ASP A 194 2.96 -12.96 -10.09
CA ASP A 194 3.54 -12.76 -11.43
C ASP A 194 2.86 -11.66 -12.25
N ARG A 195 1.64 -11.27 -11.90
CA ARG A 195 0.79 -10.37 -12.69
C ARG A 195 0.58 -8.99 -12.10
N ARG A 196 1.11 -8.71 -10.92
CA ARG A 196 0.88 -7.45 -10.23
C ARG A 196 2.00 -7.11 -9.25
N THR A 197 2.23 -5.83 -9.09
CA THR A 197 3.07 -5.27 -8.04
C THR A 197 2.27 -5.12 -6.76
N GLU A 198 2.88 -5.39 -5.63
CA GLU A 198 2.30 -5.12 -4.33
C GLU A 198 3.13 -4.08 -3.58
N VAL A 199 2.44 -3.22 -2.83
CA VAL A 199 3.08 -2.22 -1.96
C VAL A 199 2.59 -2.44 -0.54
N TYR A 200 3.54 -2.60 0.41
CA TYR A 200 3.25 -2.61 1.83
C TYR A 200 3.61 -1.28 2.46
N LEU A 201 2.70 -0.71 3.25
CA LEU A 201 3.03 0.35 4.19
C LEU A 201 2.94 -0.22 5.61
N TYR A 202 4.04 -0.23 6.32
CA TYR A 202 4.08 -0.63 7.74
C TYR A 202 3.68 0.55 8.62
N PHE A 203 2.81 0.31 9.60
CA PHE A 203 2.36 1.35 10.52
C PHE A 203 1.96 0.75 11.88
N ASP A 204 1.67 1.61 12.85
CA ASP A 204 1.37 1.23 14.22
C ASP A 204 2.52 0.41 14.84
N LEU A 205 3.74 0.86 14.58
CA LEU A 205 4.98 0.27 15.06
C LEU A 205 5.71 1.28 15.98
N PRO A 206 6.08 0.91 17.21
CA PRO A 206 6.86 1.78 18.09
C PRO A 206 8.13 2.34 17.43
N ALA A 207 8.53 3.54 17.80
CA ALA A 207 9.63 4.26 17.15
C ALA A 207 10.98 3.54 17.25
N GLU A 208 11.21 2.77 18.30
CA GLU A 208 12.40 1.94 18.54
C GLU A 208 12.38 0.61 17.79
N ASP A 209 11.20 0.17 17.31
CA ASP A 209 11.03 -1.11 16.66
C ASP A 209 11.20 -1.05 15.14
N ARG A 210 11.45 -2.20 14.55
CA ARG A 210 11.68 -2.35 13.09
C ARG A 210 11.00 -3.59 12.55
N VAL A 211 10.69 -3.54 11.26
CA VAL A 211 10.29 -4.72 10.47
C VAL A 211 11.45 -5.09 9.54
N VAL A 212 11.85 -6.36 9.59
CA VAL A 212 12.74 -6.97 8.61
C VAL A 212 11.86 -7.51 7.49
N HIS A 213 11.83 -6.80 6.37
CA HIS A 213 11.11 -7.21 5.17
C HIS A 213 12.03 -8.00 4.25
N LEU A 214 11.60 -9.18 3.84
CA LEU A 214 12.30 -10.00 2.84
C LEU A 214 11.73 -9.72 1.46
N CYS A 215 12.61 -9.50 0.50
CA CYS A 215 12.29 -9.20 -0.89
C CYS A 215 13.26 -9.91 -1.84
N GLY A 216 13.00 -9.86 -3.14
CA GLY A 216 13.81 -10.51 -4.16
C GLY A 216 13.25 -11.84 -4.62
N GLN A 217 14.02 -12.54 -5.46
CA GLN A 217 13.65 -13.89 -5.88
C GLN A 217 13.78 -14.88 -4.71
N PRO A 218 12.98 -15.94 -4.65
CA PRO A 218 12.99 -16.87 -3.51
C PRO A 218 14.36 -17.48 -3.19
N ASP A 219 15.15 -17.78 -4.21
CA ASP A 219 16.48 -18.39 -4.11
C ASP A 219 17.62 -17.36 -3.97
N ALA A 220 17.28 -16.05 -3.97
CA ALA A 220 18.21 -14.93 -3.86
C ALA A 220 17.60 -13.79 -3.05
N SER A 221 17.03 -14.11 -1.89
CA SER A 221 16.32 -13.13 -1.07
C SER A 221 17.26 -12.10 -0.43
N ARG A 222 16.74 -10.89 -0.25
CA ARG A 222 17.40 -9.76 0.40
C ARG A 222 16.50 -9.21 1.49
N SER A 223 17.09 -8.52 2.45
CA SER A 223 16.35 -7.90 3.55
C SER A 223 16.40 -6.37 3.50
N LEU A 224 15.28 -5.75 3.85
CA LEU A 224 15.12 -4.31 4.03
C LEU A 224 14.65 -4.05 5.46
N ILE A 225 15.26 -3.11 6.15
CA ILE A 225 14.85 -2.72 7.50
C ILE A 225 13.94 -1.50 7.39
N LEU A 226 12.74 -1.61 7.92
CA LEU A 226 11.67 -0.61 7.82
C LEU A 226 11.24 -0.14 9.21
N ALA A 227 10.95 1.16 9.31
CA ALA A 227 10.37 1.80 10.49
C ALA A 227 8.87 2.06 10.28
N ASP A 228 8.24 2.63 11.30
CA ASP A 228 6.86 3.10 11.22
C ASP A 228 6.67 4.07 10.05
N ARG A 229 5.53 3.96 9.37
CA ARG A 229 5.12 4.78 8.22
C ARG A 229 6.09 4.73 7.03
N GLN A 230 6.83 3.66 6.87
CA GLN A 230 7.63 3.41 5.68
C GLN A 230 6.97 2.36 4.79
N ALA A 231 7.03 2.59 3.47
CA ALA A 231 6.47 1.66 2.49
C ALA A 231 7.57 0.93 1.73
N VAL A 232 7.23 -0.25 1.21
CA VAL A 232 8.09 -1.05 0.35
C VAL A 232 7.34 -1.47 -0.90
N ILE A 233 7.99 -1.34 -2.05
CA ILE A 233 7.49 -1.79 -3.36
C ILE A 233 7.99 -3.20 -3.60
N SER A 234 7.08 -4.13 -3.86
CA SER A 234 7.38 -5.53 -4.20
C SER A 234 6.97 -5.81 -5.64
N PRO A 235 7.93 -5.82 -6.58
CA PRO A 235 7.65 -6.18 -7.98
C PRO A 235 7.08 -7.59 -8.11
N PRO A 236 6.44 -7.93 -9.25
CA PRO A 236 5.81 -9.24 -9.46
C PRO A 236 6.73 -10.45 -9.17
N TRP A 237 8.02 -10.33 -9.50
CA TRP A 237 9.04 -11.37 -9.29
C TRP A 237 9.60 -11.45 -7.87
N SER A 238 9.19 -10.54 -6.97
CA SER A 238 9.72 -10.44 -5.61
C SER A 238 8.79 -11.07 -4.60
N ILE A 239 9.32 -11.92 -3.73
CA ILE A 239 8.62 -12.28 -2.49
C ILE A 239 8.41 -11.01 -1.66
N HIS A 240 7.38 -11.04 -0.80
CA HIS A 240 7.08 -9.98 0.15
C HIS A 240 6.56 -10.60 1.45
N THR A 241 7.39 -10.57 2.45
CA THR A 241 7.10 -11.04 3.81
C THR A 241 7.93 -10.25 4.80
N GLY A 242 7.59 -10.29 6.07
CA GLY A 242 8.37 -9.59 7.07
C GLY A 242 8.17 -10.12 8.47
N ALA A 243 9.14 -9.81 9.34
CA ALA A 243 9.05 -10.05 10.77
C ALA A 243 9.42 -8.79 11.55
N GLY A 244 8.55 -8.37 12.46
CA GLY A 244 8.82 -7.23 13.34
C GLY A 244 9.58 -7.58 14.61
N THR A 245 10.24 -6.60 15.21
CA THR A 245 10.76 -6.70 16.56
C THR A 245 9.64 -6.52 17.60
N ALA A 246 8.49 -5.99 17.19
CA ALA A 246 7.22 -5.91 17.91
C ALA A 246 6.05 -6.20 16.97
N THR A 247 4.85 -6.27 17.51
CA THR A 247 3.59 -6.35 16.73
C THR A 247 3.35 -5.05 15.97
N TYR A 248 2.81 -5.14 14.78
CA TYR A 248 2.56 -4.00 13.88
C TYR A 248 1.33 -4.25 13.00
N LYS A 249 0.96 -3.22 12.26
CA LYS A 249 -0.01 -3.32 11.17
C LYS A 249 0.66 -2.98 9.83
N PHE A 250 0.03 -3.41 8.75
CA PHE A 250 0.43 -2.93 7.42
C PHE A 250 -0.78 -2.83 6.49
N VAL A 251 -0.73 -1.80 5.65
CA VAL A 251 -1.60 -1.71 4.47
C VAL A 251 -0.93 -2.48 3.37
N TRP A 252 -1.65 -3.38 2.72
CA TRP A 252 -1.26 -3.97 1.45
C TRP A 252 -2.13 -3.39 0.34
N ALA A 253 -1.50 -3.10 -0.78
CA ALA A 253 -2.18 -2.63 -1.98
C ALA A 253 -1.52 -3.22 -3.21
N THR A 254 -2.32 -3.71 -4.15
CA THR A 254 -1.83 -4.26 -5.41
C THR A 254 -2.38 -3.46 -6.58
N GLY A 255 -1.58 -3.37 -7.64
CA GLY A 255 -1.99 -2.86 -8.94
C GLY A 255 -1.41 -3.74 -10.04
N GLY A 256 -2.16 -3.99 -11.10
CA GLY A 256 -1.74 -4.83 -12.20
C GLY A 256 -2.89 -5.52 -12.91
N GLU A 257 -2.69 -6.75 -13.39
CA GLU A 257 -3.57 -7.35 -14.39
C GLU A 257 -4.94 -7.80 -13.87
N ASN A 258 -5.08 -8.12 -12.58
CA ASN A 258 -6.35 -8.65 -12.06
C ASN A 258 -6.61 -8.32 -10.58
N LEU A 259 -7.86 -8.56 -10.13
CA LEU A 259 -8.37 -8.30 -8.78
C LEU A 259 -8.50 -9.56 -7.92
N VAL A 260 -8.19 -10.73 -8.45
CA VAL A 260 -8.36 -12.00 -7.74
C VAL A 260 -7.42 -12.05 -6.55
N TYR A 261 -7.97 -12.00 -5.33
CA TYR A 261 -7.16 -11.96 -4.10
C TYR A 261 -6.23 -13.18 -3.98
N ASN A 262 -6.70 -14.35 -4.38
CA ASN A 262 -5.96 -15.61 -4.28
C ASN A 262 -5.04 -15.90 -5.46
N ASP A 263 -4.81 -14.95 -6.37
CA ASP A 263 -3.84 -15.07 -7.46
C ASP A 263 -2.41 -14.91 -6.92
N MET A 264 -1.96 -15.93 -6.23
CA MET A 264 -0.67 -16.01 -5.54
C MET A 264 0.08 -17.27 -5.96
N ASN A 265 1.37 -17.15 -6.21
CA ASN A 265 2.28 -18.26 -6.45
C ASN A 265 3.00 -18.59 -5.13
N PRO A 266 2.57 -19.64 -4.39
CA PRO A 266 3.15 -19.94 -3.08
C PRO A 266 4.61 -20.36 -3.22
N VAL A 267 5.43 -19.93 -2.27
CA VAL A 267 6.85 -20.27 -2.17
C VAL A 267 7.06 -21.16 -0.94
N ALA A 268 7.62 -22.34 -1.16
CA ALA A 268 7.97 -23.25 -0.06
C ALA A 268 9.07 -22.62 0.82
N THR A 269 8.85 -22.59 2.13
CA THR A 269 9.79 -21.92 3.06
C THR A 269 11.20 -22.50 2.98
N GLU A 270 11.34 -23.80 2.74
CA GLU A 270 12.63 -24.47 2.57
C GLU A 270 13.38 -24.12 1.29
N SER A 271 12.71 -23.45 0.34
CA SER A 271 13.36 -22.97 -0.89
C SER A 271 13.96 -21.56 -0.76
N LEU A 272 13.67 -20.86 0.34
CA LEU A 272 14.20 -19.53 0.58
C LEU A 272 15.71 -19.57 0.86
N ARG A 273 16.47 -18.66 0.23
CA ARG A 273 17.91 -18.48 0.42
C ARG A 273 18.30 -17.01 0.46
#